data_b891ff180ff66fd08744be44ed72a12f
#
_entry.id   b891ff180ff66fd08744be44ed72a12f
#
_cell.length_a   1.000
_cell.length_b   1.000
_cell.length_c   1.000
_cell.angle_alpha   90.00
_cell.angle_beta   90.00
_cell.angle_gamma   90.00
#
_symmetry.space_group_name_H-M   'P 1'
#
loop_
_entity.id
_entity.type
_entity.pdbx_description
1 polymer ?
#
loop_
_entity_poly.entity_id
_entity_poly.type
_entity_poly.pdbx_seq_one_letter_code
_entity_poly.pdbx_strand_id
1 'polypeptide(L)'
;RQRNRIRACLSQYDRLGLQDLGLASDAHRNLSCWLDRRGTPEQILDALNAQYPDQQVLQQLKRLLTHLNPLAEDSGLQLQLDPTFQPHYELYDGIVLQLVCQGSSAPVVIARGGRYDSLVQRLGGDGNEATGLGFSYCVDDIRDLPGEAITTPQEETAVLICYGPGSTLESALQRQMTLHQQGQITVLDHRSCNSHEQAQERLSQSGCDNLE
;
A
#
# COMPACT_ATOMS: atom_id res chain seq x y z
N ARG A 1 -24.47 1.79 16.76
CA ARG A 1 -24.90 0.46 16.25
C ARG A 1 -25.17 0.49 14.75
N GLN A 2 -26.01 1.41 14.24
CA GLN A 2 -26.34 1.48 12.80
C GLN A 2 -25.13 1.76 11.92
N ARG A 3 -24.23 2.69 12.31
CA ARG A 3 -22.98 2.99 11.59
C ARG A 3 -22.10 1.75 11.36
N ASN A 4 -21.96 0.89 12.37
CA ASN A 4 -21.13 -0.33 12.25
C ASN A 4 -21.78 -1.35 11.31
N ARG A 5 -23.12 -1.45 11.31
CA ARG A 5 -23.84 -2.31 10.35
C ARG A 5 -23.69 -1.82 8.93
N ILE A 6 -23.78 -0.50 8.69
CA ILE A 6 -23.49 0.10 7.36
C ILE A 6 -22.06 -0.23 6.91
N ARG A 7 -21.07 -0.02 7.78
CA ARG A 7 -19.66 -0.36 7.45
C ARG A 7 -19.49 -1.84 7.11
N ALA A 8 -20.13 -2.73 7.88
CA ALA A 8 -20.09 -4.17 7.60
C ALA A 8 -20.71 -4.51 6.24
N CYS A 9 -21.88 -3.96 5.91
CA CYS A 9 -22.50 -4.17 4.60
C CYS A 9 -21.61 -3.66 3.46
N LEU A 10 -20.99 -2.48 3.61
CA LEU A 10 -20.11 -1.92 2.59
C LEU A 10 -18.85 -2.78 2.40
N SER A 11 -18.19 -3.17 3.48
CA SER A 11 -16.95 -3.97 3.43
C SER A 11 -17.17 -5.41 2.91
N GLN A 12 -18.36 -5.94 3.05
CA GLN A 12 -18.74 -7.27 2.56
C GLN A 12 -19.47 -7.24 1.22
N TYR A 13 -19.63 -6.06 0.62
CA TYR A 13 -20.42 -5.83 -0.62
C TYR A 13 -21.86 -6.35 -0.51
N ASP A 14 -22.43 -6.33 0.71
CA ASP A 14 -23.76 -6.85 1.02
C ASP A 14 -24.84 -5.80 0.71
N ARG A 15 -25.33 -5.82 -0.55
CA ARG A 15 -26.39 -4.92 -1.02
C ARG A 15 -27.73 -5.22 -0.35
N LEU A 16 -28.01 -6.49 -0.10
CA LEU A 16 -29.28 -6.89 0.53
C LEU A 16 -29.29 -6.45 1.98
N GLY A 17 -28.23 -6.71 2.74
CA GLY A 17 -28.11 -6.22 4.10
C GLY A 17 -28.19 -4.69 4.20
N LEU A 18 -27.70 -3.97 3.19
CA LEU A 18 -27.82 -2.50 3.14
C LEU A 18 -29.29 -2.06 2.97
N GLN A 19 -30.09 -2.78 2.16
CA GLN A 19 -31.54 -2.54 2.01
C GLN A 19 -32.28 -2.78 3.32
N ASP A 20 -31.95 -3.85 4.04
CA ASP A 20 -32.63 -4.27 5.27
C ASP A 20 -32.34 -3.32 6.47
N LEU A 21 -31.43 -2.37 6.30
CA LEU A 21 -31.15 -1.36 7.33
C LEU A 21 -32.26 -0.30 7.50
N GLY A 22 -33.23 -0.26 6.59
CA GLY A 22 -34.34 0.71 6.65
C GLY A 22 -33.88 2.16 6.56
N LEU A 23 -32.85 2.44 5.76
CA LEU A 23 -32.31 3.78 5.55
C LEU A 23 -33.27 4.62 4.70
N ALA A 24 -33.23 5.94 4.88
CA ALA A 24 -33.91 6.86 3.95
C ALA A 24 -33.42 6.63 2.52
N SER A 25 -34.32 6.77 1.54
CA SER A 25 -34.05 6.43 0.13
C SER A 25 -32.79 7.11 -0.44
N ASP A 26 -32.52 8.37 -0.09
CA ASP A 26 -31.34 9.08 -0.54
C ASP A 26 -30.05 8.57 0.12
N ALA A 27 -30.10 8.26 1.41
CA ALA A 27 -28.96 7.66 2.11
C ALA A 27 -28.66 6.26 1.58
N HIS A 28 -29.69 5.45 1.34
CA HIS A 28 -29.54 4.13 0.72
C HIS A 28 -28.91 4.24 -0.67
N ARG A 29 -29.40 5.14 -1.52
CA ARG A 29 -28.86 5.36 -2.87
C ARG A 29 -27.40 5.77 -2.83
N ASN A 30 -27.06 6.75 -1.98
CA ASN A 30 -25.70 7.24 -1.83
C ASN A 30 -24.74 6.13 -1.35
N LEU A 31 -25.16 5.33 -0.37
CA LEU A 31 -24.33 4.22 0.12
C LEU A 31 -24.22 3.08 -0.90
N SER A 32 -25.27 2.77 -1.64
CA SER A 32 -25.23 1.77 -2.71
C SER A 32 -24.26 2.14 -3.82
N CYS A 33 -24.13 3.44 -4.16
CA CYS A 33 -23.13 3.91 -5.12
C CYS A 33 -21.69 3.60 -4.69
N TRP A 34 -21.40 3.49 -3.39
CA TRP A 34 -20.06 3.14 -2.92
C TRP A 34 -19.67 1.71 -3.27
N LEU A 35 -20.64 0.79 -3.31
CA LEU A 35 -20.41 -0.61 -3.66
C LEU A 35 -20.00 -0.81 -5.14
N ASP A 36 -20.24 0.20 -5.98
CA ASP A 36 -19.88 0.19 -7.40
C ASP A 36 -18.58 0.98 -7.69
N ARG A 37 -18.03 1.66 -6.67
CA ARG A 37 -16.83 2.49 -6.81
C ARG A 37 -15.56 1.68 -6.70
N ARG A 38 -15.27 0.93 -7.75
CA ARG A 38 -14.04 0.18 -7.91
C ARG A 38 -13.52 0.42 -9.33
N GLY A 39 -12.26 0.78 -9.46
CA GLY A 39 -11.68 1.07 -10.77
C GLY A 39 -10.25 1.55 -10.68
N THR A 40 -9.77 2.20 -11.75
CA THR A 40 -8.44 2.78 -11.73
C THR A 40 -8.35 3.89 -10.67
N PRO A 41 -7.18 4.09 -10.07
CA PRO A 41 -7.00 5.12 -9.04
C PRO A 41 -7.48 6.51 -9.48
N GLU A 42 -7.20 6.91 -10.71
CA GLU A 42 -7.57 8.21 -11.26
C GLU A 42 -9.09 8.37 -11.31
N GLN A 43 -9.79 7.39 -11.89
CA GLN A 43 -11.26 7.44 -12.02
C GLN A 43 -11.94 7.55 -10.66
N ILE A 44 -11.47 6.78 -9.69
CA ILE A 44 -12.07 6.76 -8.35
C ILE A 44 -11.73 8.03 -7.57
N LEU A 45 -10.49 8.52 -7.66
CA LEU A 45 -10.10 9.77 -7.00
C LEU A 45 -10.88 10.97 -7.55
N ASP A 46 -11.06 11.06 -8.87
CA ASP A 46 -11.81 12.12 -9.49
C ASP A 46 -13.29 12.10 -9.04
N ALA A 47 -13.90 10.91 -9.01
CA ALA A 47 -15.27 10.75 -8.53
C ALA A 47 -15.43 11.11 -7.04
N LEU A 48 -14.44 10.72 -6.21
CA LEU A 48 -14.43 11.06 -4.79
C LEU A 48 -14.21 12.56 -4.56
N ASN A 49 -13.28 13.17 -5.29
CA ASN A 49 -13.00 14.60 -5.17
C ASN A 49 -14.17 15.47 -5.65
N ALA A 50 -14.88 15.04 -6.69
CA ALA A 50 -16.09 15.71 -7.14
C ALA A 50 -17.21 15.69 -6.09
N GLN A 51 -17.34 14.61 -5.33
CA GLN A 51 -18.35 14.44 -4.28
C GLN A 51 -17.93 15.01 -2.92
N TYR A 52 -16.65 14.94 -2.61
CA TYR A 52 -16.06 15.36 -1.32
C TYR A 52 -14.80 16.20 -1.59
N PRO A 53 -14.96 17.45 -2.06
CA PRO A 53 -13.83 18.31 -2.38
C PRO A 53 -12.98 18.60 -1.12
N ASP A 54 -11.73 18.92 -1.35
CA ASP A 54 -10.76 19.39 -0.35
C ASP A 54 -10.49 18.45 0.84
N GLN A 55 -10.76 17.16 0.69
CA GLN A 55 -10.42 16.17 1.73
C GLN A 55 -8.92 15.88 1.75
N GLN A 56 -8.29 16.14 2.88
CA GLN A 56 -6.85 15.89 3.06
C GLN A 56 -6.45 14.44 2.74
N VAL A 57 -7.31 13.47 3.08
CA VAL A 57 -7.06 12.04 2.79
C VAL A 57 -6.97 11.77 1.29
N LEU A 58 -7.76 12.44 0.45
CA LEU A 58 -7.70 12.29 -1.00
C LEU A 58 -6.40 12.88 -1.56
N GLN A 59 -5.94 14.00 -1.01
CA GLN A 59 -4.66 14.60 -1.40
C GLN A 59 -3.47 13.70 -1.01
N GLN A 60 -3.50 13.12 0.18
CA GLN A 60 -2.48 12.15 0.62
C GLN A 60 -2.46 10.90 -0.27
N LEU A 61 -3.63 10.35 -0.57
CA LEU A 61 -3.75 9.20 -1.46
C LEU A 61 -3.25 9.52 -2.87
N LYS A 62 -3.59 10.70 -3.41
CA LYS A 62 -3.09 11.15 -4.71
C LYS A 62 -1.56 11.23 -4.73
N ARG A 63 -0.94 11.79 -3.70
CA ARG A 63 0.54 11.84 -3.59
C ARG A 63 1.15 10.44 -3.56
N LEU A 64 0.59 9.53 -2.77
CA LEU A 64 1.05 8.14 -2.72
C LEU A 64 0.98 7.49 -4.10
N LEU A 65 -0.15 7.62 -4.80
CA LEU A 65 -0.35 7.04 -6.13
C LEU A 65 0.57 7.65 -7.19
N THR A 66 0.95 8.92 -7.06
CA THR A 66 1.95 9.54 -7.94
C THR A 66 3.30 8.79 -7.89
N HIS A 67 3.67 8.26 -6.72
CA HIS A 67 4.90 7.48 -6.57
C HIS A 67 4.70 6.00 -6.92
N LEU A 68 3.50 5.45 -6.70
CA LEU A 68 3.24 4.03 -6.95
C LEU A 68 2.96 3.71 -8.42
N ASN A 69 2.33 4.62 -9.18
CA ASN A 69 1.96 4.36 -10.57
C ASN A 69 3.15 3.97 -11.45
N PRO A 70 4.28 4.72 -11.46
CA PRO A 70 5.45 4.34 -12.26
C PRO A 70 5.99 2.96 -11.88
N LEU A 71 6.06 2.66 -10.57
CA LEU A 71 6.55 1.38 -10.08
C LEU A 71 5.63 0.21 -10.47
N ALA A 72 4.32 0.45 -10.46
CA ALA A 72 3.34 -0.53 -10.88
C ALA A 72 3.44 -0.81 -12.39
N GLU A 73 3.58 0.23 -13.21
CA GLU A 73 3.75 0.11 -14.66
C GLU A 73 5.03 -0.67 -15.00
N ASP A 74 6.16 -0.32 -14.40
CA ASP A 74 7.45 -0.99 -14.60
C ASP A 74 7.41 -2.48 -14.18
N SER A 75 6.58 -2.80 -13.17
CA SER A 75 6.39 -4.18 -12.68
C SER A 75 5.25 -4.93 -13.36
N GLY A 76 4.56 -4.34 -14.34
CA GLY A 76 3.39 -4.91 -14.98
C GLY A 76 2.18 -5.10 -14.05
N LEU A 77 2.13 -4.35 -12.95
CA LEU A 77 1.04 -4.39 -11.97
C LEU A 77 -0.10 -3.46 -12.38
N GLN A 78 -1.33 -3.89 -12.15
CA GLN A 78 -2.51 -3.05 -12.30
C GLN A 78 -2.98 -2.56 -10.93
N LEU A 79 -2.99 -1.24 -10.75
CA LEU A 79 -3.53 -0.64 -9.53
C LEU A 79 -5.06 -0.51 -9.63
N GLN A 80 -5.74 -0.92 -8.58
CA GLN A 80 -7.17 -0.76 -8.43
C GLN A 80 -7.46 -0.06 -7.10
N LEU A 81 -8.29 0.97 -7.11
CA LEU A 81 -8.77 1.64 -5.92
C LEU A 81 -10.20 1.23 -5.60
N ASP A 82 -10.42 0.81 -4.36
CA ASP A 82 -11.72 0.44 -3.82
C ASP A 82 -11.92 1.11 -2.45
N PRO A 83 -12.73 2.17 -2.37
CA PRO A 83 -12.96 2.87 -1.10
C PRO A 83 -13.72 2.07 -0.06
N THR A 84 -14.34 0.96 -0.44
CA THR A 84 -15.08 0.08 0.48
C THR A 84 -14.25 -1.11 0.95
N PHE A 85 -13.07 -1.31 0.37
CA PHE A 85 -12.18 -2.39 0.79
C PHE A 85 -11.75 -2.19 2.23
N GLN A 86 -12.19 -3.11 3.09
CA GLN A 86 -11.81 -3.16 4.50
C GLN A 86 -11.56 -4.62 4.87
N PRO A 87 -10.32 -5.00 5.16
CA PRO A 87 -10.03 -6.34 5.67
C PRO A 87 -10.72 -6.54 7.02
N HIS A 88 -11.01 -7.79 7.37
CA HIS A 88 -11.76 -8.17 8.57
C HIS A 88 -11.13 -7.71 9.91
N TYR A 89 -9.92 -7.22 9.88
CA TYR A 89 -9.21 -6.75 11.08
C TYR A 89 -9.40 -5.25 11.25
N GLU A 90 -10.00 -4.82 12.36
CA GLU A 90 -9.99 -3.41 12.81
C GLU A 90 -8.56 -2.96 13.26
N LEU A 91 -7.55 -3.55 12.65
CA LEU A 91 -6.16 -3.27 12.91
C LEU A 91 -5.70 -1.99 12.22
N TYR A 92 -6.16 -1.82 10.98
CA TYR A 92 -5.68 -0.77 10.11
C TYR A 92 -6.47 0.53 10.29
N ASP A 93 -5.78 1.63 10.43
CA ASP A 93 -6.34 2.99 10.57
C ASP A 93 -5.88 3.95 9.46
N GLY A 94 -5.14 3.45 8.49
CA GLY A 94 -4.69 4.16 7.31
C GLY A 94 -5.01 3.43 6.01
N ILE A 95 -4.06 3.46 5.09
CA ILE A 95 -4.17 2.71 3.84
C ILE A 95 -4.15 1.21 4.11
N VAL A 96 -4.95 0.49 3.34
CA VAL A 96 -5.00 -0.98 3.33
C VAL A 96 -4.79 -1.45 1.90
N LEU A 97 -4.08 -2.54 1.73
CA LEU A 97 -3.80 -3.10 0.41
C LEU A 97 -3.85 -4.62 0.41
N GLN A 98 -4.08 -5.17 -0.76
CA GLN A 98 -3.84 -6.57 -1.07
C GLN A 98 -3.19 -6.70 -2.44
N LEU A 99 -2.36 -7.72 -2.59
CA LEU A 99 -1.79 -8.13 -3.86
C LEU A 99 -2.51 -9.39 -4.33
N VAL A 100 -3.05 -9.31 -5.54
CA VAL A 100 -3.79 -10.41 -6.17
C VAL A 100 -3.04 -10.86 -7.40
N CYS A 101 -2.73 -12.14 -7.48
CA CYS A 101 -2.10 -12.76 -8.63
C CYS A 101 -3.10 -13.65 -9.38
N GLN A 102 -2.86 -13.86 -10.67
CA GLN A 102 -3.59 -14.85 -11.44
C GLN A 102 -3.05 -16.23 -11.09
N GLY A 103 -3.86 -17.00 -10.38
CA GLY A 103 -3.60 -18.42 -10.14
C GLY A 103 -3.96 -19.29 -11.35
N SER A 104 -3.74 -20.59 -11.24
CA SER A 104 -4.00 -21.55 -12.31
C SER A 104 -5.49 -21.67 -12.69
N SER A 105 -6.40 -21.47 -11.74
CA SER A 105 -7.85 -21.59 -11.94
C SER A 105 -8.65 -20.34 -11.56
N ALA A 106 -8.15 -19.53 -10.64
CA ALA A 106 -8.79 -18.32 -10.14
C ALA A 106 -7.75 -17.32 -9.60
N PRO A 107 -8.10 -16.02 -9.49
CA PRO A 107 -7.24 -15.06 -8.81
C PRO A 107 -7.00 -15.44 -7.34
N VAL A 108 -5.77 -15.27 -6.87
CA VAL A 108 -5.32 -15.62 -5.52
C VAL A 108 -4.76 -14.40 -4.84
N VAL A 109 -5.12 -14.17 -3.58
CA VAL A 109 -4.57 -13.07 -2.78
C VAL A 109 -3.30 -13.55 -2.08
N ILE A 110 -2.15 -13.11 -2.54
CA ILE A 110 -0.84 -13.53 -2.06
C ILE A 110 -0.25 -12.66 -0.96
N ALA A 111 -0.72 -11.41 -0.84
CA ALA A 111 -0.31 -10.52 0.25
C ALA A 111 -1.44 -9.61 0.68
N ARG A 112 -1.44 -9.27 1.98
CA ARG A 112 -2.31 -8.26 2.57
C ARG A 112 -1.54 -7.43 3.57
N GLY A 113 -1.87 -6.16 3.66
CA GLY A 113 -1.21 -5.28 4.60
C GLY A 113 -1.86 -3.93 4.73
N GLY A 114 -1.26 -3.08 5.54
CA GLY A 114 -1.74 -1.73 5.73
C GLY A 114 -1.05 -0.99 6.86
N ARG A 115 -1.49 0.22 7.10
CA ARG A 115 -0.98 1.12 8.13
C ARG A 115 -1.80 0.98 9.42
N TYR A 116 -1.11 0.89 10.56
CA TYR A 116 -1.70 0.63 11.88
C TYR A 116 -1.07 1.46 13.00
N ASP A 117 -1.04 2.77 12.83
CA ASP A 117 -0.41 3.71 13.77
C ASP A 117 -1.02 3.63 15.18
N SER A 118 -2.35 3.49 15.27
CA SER A 118 -3.05 3.36 16.57
C SER A 118 -2.64 2.12 17.36
N LEU A 119 -2.24 1.03 16.69
CA LEU A 119 -1.72 -0.14 17.40
C LEU A 119 -0.36 0.17 18.01
N VAL A 120 0.53 0.81 17.24
CA VAL A 120 1.87 1.20 17.73
C VAL A 120 1.76 2.12 18.94
N GLN A 121 0.87 3.11 18.89
CA GLN A 121 0.59 4.00 20.02
C GLN A 121 0.09 3.25 21.26
N ARG A 122 -0.86 2.31 21.10
CA ARG A 122 -1.36 1.49 22.21
C ARG A 122 -0.31 0.58 22.83
N LEU A 123 0.71 0.20 22.08
CA LEU A 123 1.84 -0.60 22.55
C LEU A 123 2.97 0.24 23.15
N GLY A 124 2.77 1.55 23.32
CA GLY A 124 3.72 2.45 23.97
C GLY A 124 4.63 3.21 23.00
N GLY A 125 4.31 3.25 21.71
CA GLY A 125 5.01 4.13 20.78
C GLY A 125 4.70 5.60 21.08
N ASP A 126 5.73 6.45 21.04
CA ASP A 126 5.62 7.87 21.39
C ASP A 126 4.97 8.70 20.27
N GLY A 127 3.87 9.35 20.60
CA GLY A 127 3.30 10.52 19.95
C GLY A 127 3.19 10.48 18.43
N ASN A 128 3.61 11.55 17.79
CA ASN A 128 3.49 11.77 16.34
C ASN A 128 4.44 10.89 15.48
N GLU A 129 5.41 10.23 16.09
CA GLU A 129 6.36 9.35 15.38
C GLU A 129 5.96 7.87 15.42
N ALA A 130 4.91 7.53 16.18
CA ALA A 130 4.41 6.16 16.26
C ALA A 130 3.68 5.79 14.98
N THR A 131 4.40 5.29 13.99
CA THR A 131 3.83 4.79 12.73
C THR A 131 4.10 3.30 12.58
N GLY A 132 3.11 2.59 12.04
CA GLY A 132 3.22 1.17 11.74
C GLY A 132 2.70 0.84 10.34
N LEU A 133 3.51 0.13 9.57
CA LEU A 133 3.13 -0.41 8.28
C LEU A 133 3.60 -1.86 8.22
N GLY A 134 2.76 -2.77 7.77
CA GLY A 134 3.16 -4.17 7.67
C GLY A 134 2.32 -4.96 6.68
N PHE A 135 2.87 -6.10 6.31
CA PHE A 135 2.30 -7.01 5.33
C PHE A 135 2.40 -8.45 5.83
N SER A 136 1.42 -9.26 5.44
CA SER A 136 1.46 -10.71 5.55
C SER A 136 1.42 -11.33 4.16
N TYR A 137 2.17 -12.40 3.99
CA TYR A 137 2.26 -13.16 2.74
C TYR A 137 1.72 -14.58 2.94
N CYS A 138 0.95 -15.06 1.95
CA CYS A 138 0.54 -16.46 1.86
C CYS A 138 1.63 -17.24 1.11
N VAL A 139 2.60 -17.79 1.84
CA VAL A 139 3.76 -18.46 1.23
C VAL A 139 3.34 -19.68 0.39
N ASP A 140 2.34 -20.43 0.84
CA ASP A 140 1.83 -21.59 0.10
C ASP A 140 1.18 -21.17 -1.22
N ASP A 141 0.34 -20.12 -1.17
CA ASP A 141 -0.30 -19.60 -2.39
C ASP A 141 0.73 -19.03 -3.38
N ILE A 142 1.80 -18.37 -2.88
CA ILE A 142 2.88 -17.87 -3.73
C ILE A 142 3.63 -19.03 -4.40
N ARG A 143 3.92 -20.07 -3.67
CA ARG A 143 4.63 -21.25 -4.20
C ARG A 143 3.83 -21.97 -5.29
N ASP A 144 2.49 -21.96 -5.19
CA ASP A 144 1.61 -22.62 -6.13
C ASP A 144 1.26 -21.75 -7.36
N LEU A 145 1.79 -20.52 -7.44
CA LEU A 145 1.63 -19.67 -8.63
C LEU A 145 2.38 -20.25 -9.82
N PRO A 146 1.81 -20.17 -11.04
CA PRO A 146 2.53 -20.50 -12.25
C PRO A 146 3.67 -19.49 -12.47
N GLY A 147 4.90 -19.97 -12.58
CA GLY A 147 6.07 -19.13 -12.80
C GLY A 147 7.37 -19.92 -12.71
N GLU A 148 8.47 -19.26 -13.02
CA GLU A 148 9.81 -19.84 -12.84
C GLU A 148 10.17 -19.88 -11.35
N ALA A 149 10.91 -20.94 -10.95
CA ALA A 149 11.39 -21.06 -9.59
C ALA A 149 12.25 -19.84 -9.21
N ILE A 150 11.94 -19.24 -8.07
CA ILE A 150 12.75 -18.14 -7.54
C ILE A 150 14.15 -18.69 -7.24
N THR A 151 15.14 -18.24 -8.00
CA THR A 151 16.53 -18.53 -7.68
C THR A 151 16.92 -17.78 -6.42
N THR A 152 17.43 -18.50 -5.43
CA THR A 152 17.95 -17.87 -4.20
C THR A 152 19.10 -16.94 -4.60
N PRO A 153 19.08 -15.66 -4.21
CA PRO A 153 20.23 -14.79 -4.43
C PRO A 153 21.47 -15.39 -3.75
N GLN A 154 22.60 -15.42 -4.46
CA GLN A 154 23.89 -15.67 -3.80
C GLN A 154 24.12 -14.54 -2.79
N GLU A 155 24.87 -14.83 -1.72
CA GLU A 155 25.26 -13.83 -0.72
C GLU A 155 25.92 -12.63 -1.41
N GLU A 156 25.16 -11.59 -1.64
CA GLU A 156 25.62 -10.35 -2.24
C GLU A 156 25.65 -9.25 -1.17
N THR A 157 26.65 -8.39 -1.28
CA THR A 157 26.80 -7.21 -0.45
C THR A 157 25.57 -6.32 -0.59
N ALA A 158 24.96 -5.93 0.54
CA ALA A 158 23.79 -5.08 0.52
C ALA A 158 24.15 -3.61 0.21
N VAL A 159 23.37 -2.97 -0.63
CA VAL A 159 23.54 -1.58 -1.02
C VAL A 159 22.51 -0.70 -0.33
N LEU A 160 22.96 0.31 0.39
CA LEU A 160 22.09 1.36 0.94
C LEU A 160 21.84 2.42 -0.13
N ILE A 161 20.57 2.67 -0.43
CA ILE A 161 20.16 3.74 -1.34
C ILE A 161 19.69 4.93 -0.51
N CYS A 162 20.34 6.07 -0.73
CA CYS A 162 19.97 7.35 -0.13
C CYS A 162 19.50 8.33 -1.21
N TYR A 163 18.60 9.23 -0.85
CA TYR A 163 18.15 10.32 -1.72
C TYR A 163 18.20 11.66 -0.96
N GLY A 164 18.29 12.77 -1.70
CA GLY A 164 18.43 14.09 -1.09
C GLY A 164 18.48 15.22 -2.11
N PRO A 165 19.19 16.33 -1.83
CA PRO A 165 19.31 17.43 -2.77
C PRO A 165 19.85 16.96 -4.13
N GLY A 166 19.01 17.05 -5.16
CA GLY A 166 19.34 16.58 -6.52
C GLY A 166 18.81 15.19 -6.90
N SER A 167 18.21 14.45 -5.96
CA SER A 167 17.53 13.18 -6.23
C SER A 167 16.20 13.13 -5.50
N THR A 168 15.19 12.47 -6.09
CA THR A 168 13.87 12.33 -5.51
C THR A 168 13.68 10.93 -4.93
N LEU A 169 12.72 10.76 -4.02
CA LEU A 169 12.31 9.43 -3.56
C LEU A 169 11.91 8.53 -4.73
N GLU A 170 11.27 9.10 -5.75
CA GLU A 170 10.85 8.38 -6.95
C GLU A 170 12.06 7.83 -7.72
N SER A 171 13.09 8.65 -7.96
CA SER A 171 14.33 8.19 -8.61
C SER A 171 15.07 7.14 -7.78
N ALA A 172 15.06 7.26 -6.46
CA ALA A 172 15.65 6.26 -5.56
C ALA A 172 14.91 4.93 -5.60
N LEU A 173 13.59 4.95 -5.64
CA LEU A 173 12.75 3.75 -5.81
C LEU A 173 12.99 3.06 -7.17
N GLN A 174 13.06 3.83 -8.25
CA GLN A 174 13.40 3.29 -9.58
C GLN A 174 14.79 2.65 -9.59
N ARG A 175 15.75 3.29 -8.93
CA ARG A 175 17.11 2.74 -8.80
C ARG A 175 17.11 1.44 -8.00
N GLN A 176 16.37 1.39 -6.91
CA GLN A 176 16.19 0.18 -6.11
C GLN A 176 15.63 -0.97 -6.97
N MET A 177 14.57 -0.71 -7.73
CA MET A 177 14.01 -1.72 -8.64
C MET A 177 15.01 -2.23 -9.65
N THR A 178 15.80 -1.33 -10.24
CA THR A 178 16.85 -1.71 -11.22
C THR A 178 17.87 -2.64 -10.58
N LEU A 179 18.34 -2.34 -9.37
CA LEU A 179 19.31 -3.16 -8.65
C LEU A 179 18.72 -4.52 -8.25
N HIS A 180 17.44 -4.56 -7.82
CA HIS A 180 16.74 -5.81 -7.54
C HIS A 180 16.61 -6.70 -8.80
N GLN A 181 16.34 -6.11 -9.97
CA GLN A 181 16.29 -6.86 -11.23
C GLN A 181 17.68 -7.43 -11.62
N GLN A 182 18.77 -6.81 -11.14
CA GLN A 182 20.14 -7.30 -11.29
C GLN A 182 20.54 -8.32 -10.22
N GLY A 183 19.62 -8.68 -9.31
CA GLY A 183 19.85 -9.64 -8.23
C GLY A 183 20.48 -9.04 -6.98
N GLN A 184 20.71 -7.73 -6.92
CA GLN A 184 21.38 -7.10 -5.77
C GLN A 184 20.42 -6.89 -4.59
N ILE A 185 20.90 -7.13 -3.39
CA ILE A 185 20.18 -6.81 -2.16
C ILE A 185 20.32 -5.31 -1.89
N THR A 186 19.21 -4.61 -1.72
CA THR A 186 19.22 -3.17 -1.47
C THR A 186 18.31 -2.78 -0.30
N VAL A 187 18.71 -1.73 0.41
CA VAL A 187 17.92 -1.07 1.45
C VAL A 187 17.74 0.38 1.07
N LEU A 188 16.51 0.87 0.98
CA LEU A 188 16.22 2.27 0.74
C LEU A 188 16.04 3.00 2.09
N ASP A 189 16.82 4.05 2.33
CA ASP A 189 16.57 4.90 3.50
C ASP A 189 15.28 5.71 3.27
N HIS A 190 14.36 5.61 4.21
CA HIS A 190 13.06 6.29 4.15
C HIS A 190 13.14 7.80 4.39
N ARG A 191 14.28 8.31 4.84
CA ARG A 191 14.54 9.72 5.13
C ARG A 191 15.49 10.31 4.12
N SER A 192 15.19 11.52 3.63
CA SER A 192 16.13 12.24 2.77
C SER A 192 17.43 12.55 3.50
N CYS A 193 18.55 12.53 2.78
CA CYS A 193 19.85 12.97 3.25
C CYS A 193 20.12 14.40 2.79
N ASN A 194 20.68 15.23 3.65
CA ASN A 194 21.03 16.61 3.32
C ASN A 194 22.49 16.75 2.85
N SER A 195 23.33 15.75 3.12
CA SER A 195 24.73 15.71 2.73
C SER A 195 25.23 14.27 2.53
N HIS A 196 26.35 14.14 1.83
CA HIS A 196 27.04 12.85 1.65
C HIS A 196 27.56 12.29 3.00
N GLU A 197 27.99 13.14 3.91
CA GLU A 197 28.43 12.75 5.25
C GLU A 197 27.30 12.06 6.03
N GLN A 198 26.09 12.64 5.96
CA GLN A 198 24.91 12.05 6.58
C GLN A 198 24.55 10.69 5.96
N ALA A 199 24.71 10.53 4.64
CA ALA A 199 24.49 9.26 3.97
C ALA A 199 25.53 8.20 4.42
N GLN A 200 26.79 8.57 4.58
CA GLN A 200 27.83 7.68 5.10
C GLN A 200 27.60 7.27 6.56
N GLU A 201 27.14 8.20 7.40
CA GLU A 201 26.75 7.88 8.78
C GLU A 201 25.64 6.82 8.81
N ARG A 202 24.60 6.97 7.97
CA ARG A 202 23.53 6.00 7.86
C ARG A 202 23.99 4.66 7.31
N LEU A 203 24.92 4.65 6.37
CA LEU A 203 25.53 3.42 5.88
C LEU A 203 26.16 2.64 7.05
N SER A 204 26.92 3.31 7.92
CA SER A 204 27.54 2.66 9.09
C SER A 204 26.54 2.07 10.09
N GLN A 205 25.30 2.54 10.08
CA GLN A 205 24.21 2.09 10.96
C GLN A 205 23.28 1.07 10.31
N SER A 206 23.30 0.95 8.98
CA SER A 206 22.33 0.15 8.22
C SER A 206 22.68 -1.34 8.11
N GLY A 207 23.95 -1.69 8.34
CA GLY A 207 24.46 -3.04 8.07
C GLY A 207 24.64 -3.34 6.58
N CYS A 208 24.57 -2.31 5.71
CA CYS A 208 24.89 -2.41 4.29
C CYS A 208 26.39 -2.18 4.05
N ASP A 209 26.91 -2.71 2.94
CA ASP A 209 28.33 -2.63 2.60
C ASP A 209 28.65 -1.44 1.69
N ASN A 210 27.70 -1.05 0.85
CA ASN A 210 27.88 -0.01 -0.17
C ASN A 210 26.79 1.06 -0.04
N LEU A 211 27.12 2.29 -0.48
CA LEU A 211 26.24 3.44 -0.54
C LEU A 211 25.99 3.85 -1.99
N GLU A 212 24.73 4.15 -2.30
CA GLU A 212 24.32 4.72 -3.58
C GLU A 212 23.26 5.83 -3.45
#